data_f0cb58fceb0eeaf3eab3bed67b671eea
#
_entry.id   f0cb58fceb0eeaf3eab3bed67b671eea
#
_cell.length_a   1.000
_cell.length_b   1.000
_cell.length_c   1.000
_cell.angle_alpha   90.00
_cell.angle_beta   90.00
_cell.angle_gamma   90.00
#
_symmetry.space_group_name_H-M   'P 1'
#
loop_
_entity.id
_entity.type
_entity.pdbx_description
1 polymer ?
#
loop_
_entity_poly.entity_id
_entity_poly.type
_entity_poly.pdbx_seq_one_letter_code
_entity_poly.pdbx_strand_id
1 'polypeptide(L)'
;MTSTDPTVRPRPHLTHTVFNQSAPRIDVNEYELNIVLQEAVKRHDAGWAEDELRAVGALVGTEQFQHDAHLANTVTPELHTFDRWGHRIDEVEYHPSYHRIISAAIAHGAHTRCWADPRPGSHVARAAVFMLFGQVEPGHACPVSMTHAVIPALELQPEVAADWVPKALSRNYSPDLSAGKTSAVFGMSMTEKQGGSDVRANTTLAAPIGAGGPGGQYLLTGHKWFCSAPMSDAFLVLAQASGPGGEGLSCFLLPRVLPDGTRNVFRIQRLKNKLGNKSNASSEIELDGTVAVMIGEPGRGVRTIIEMVAQTRLDCVLGSTAGMRQSVAEATWHARHRAAFGATLADQPAMAAVLADLALEAEAATITAIRLARAHDEDADDAECAFRRLGTAVAKYWICKRGPHHAYEALECLGGNGYTEDFPLAMRYREQPVMAVWEGSGNVIALDVLRAMTREPDSVAAFDAEIALARGANSILDTHLNKVRKQLAQLAAVEAADAQRHARAVVESMALALQASLLVRFSPPEISDAFVAARLGPDRGFEYGSLPGGSDLTSILQRH
;
A
#
# COMPACT_ATOMS: atom_id res chain seq x y z
N MET A 1 -29.06 3.63 11.65
CA MET A 1 -30.13 2.61 11.91
C MET A 1 -31.44 3.19 11.40
N THR A 2 -31.82 2.85 10.20
CA THR A 2 -33.20 3.09 9.74
C THR A 2 -34.06 2.04 10.40
N SER A 3 -34.95 2.42 11.30
CA SER A 3 -35.96 1.53 11.88
C SER A 3 -36.75 0.89 10.75
N THR A 4 -36.70 -0.43 10.63
CA THR A 4 -37.49 -1.23 9.70
C THR A 4 -38.92 -1.47 10.20
N ASP A 5 -39.33 -0.78 11.27
CA ASP A 5 -40.71 -0.83 11.77
C ASP A 5 -41.62 0.00 10.85
N PRO A 6 -42.52 -0.64 10.06
CA PRO A 6 -43.39 0.08 9.13
C PRO A 6 -44.44 0.97 9.85
N THR A 7 -44.49 0.92 11.17
CA THR A 7 -45.41 1.78 11.97
C THR A 7 -44.74 3.10 12.36
N VAL A 8 -43.39 3.20 12.26
CA VAL A 8 -42.66 4.44 12.56
C VAL A 8 -42.57 5.28 11.27
N ARG A 9 -43.56 6.11 11.04
CA ARG A 9 -43.43 7.14 9.99
C ARG A 9 -42.33 8.12 10.40
N PRO A 10 -41.38 8.43 9.50
CA PRO A 10 -40.39 9.46 9.76
C PRO A 10 -41.15 10.77 10.10
N ARG A 11 -40.86 11.39 11.24
CA ARG A 11 -41.41 12.69 11.56
C ARG A 11 -40.82 13.67 10.55
N PRO A 12 -41.67 14.48 9.83
CA PRO A 12 -41.11 15.51 8.97
C PRO A 12 -40.31 16.51 9.81
N HIS A 13 -39.25 17.09 9.23
CA HIS A 13 -38.52 18.17 9.88
C HIS A 13 -39.49 19.33 10.15
N LEU A 14 -39.58 19.76 11.41
CA LEU A 14 -40.50 20.81 11.82
C LEU A 14 -40.01 22.22 11.45
N THR A 15 -38.69 22.37 11.21
CA THR A 15 -38.08 23.69 10.99
C THR A 15 -37.67 23.93 9.54
N HIS A 16 -37.39 22.90 8.77
CA HIS A 16 -36.89 23.00 7.39
C HIS A 16 -37.09 21.70 6.61
N THR A 17 -36.94 21.80 5.29
CA THR A 17 -36.85 20.65 4.38
C THR A 17 -35.38 20.40 4.05
N VAL A 18 -34.92 19.16 4.15
CA VAL A 18 -33.56 18.76 3.73
C VAL A 18 -33.54 18.63 2.20
N PHE A 19 -32.66 19.37 1.55
CA PHE A 19 -32.47 19.34 0.10
C PHE A 19 -31.00 19.62 -0.24
N ASN A 20 -30.60 19.43 -1.50
CA ASN A 20 -29.25 19.72 -2.01
C ASN A 20 -28.15 19.01 -1.23
N GLN A 21 -28.37 17.74 -0.90
CA GLN A 21 -27.39 16.84 -0.29
C GLN A 21 -27.04 15.74 -1.30
N SER A 22 -25.74 15.41 -1.40
CA SER A 22 -25.31 14.25 -2.17
C SER A 22 -25.74 12.95 -1.48
N ALA A 23 -26.30 12.01 -2.23
CA ALA A 23 -26.50 10.66 -1.75
C ALA A 23 -25.15 9.96 -1.51
N PRO A 24 -25.09 8.96 -0.63
CA PRO A 24 -23.90 8.11 -0.52
C PRO A 24 -23.53 7.49 -1.88
N ARG A 25 -22.23 7.34 -2.12
CA ARG A 25 -21.71 6.70 -3.33
C ARG A 25 -21.62 5.19 -3.07
N ILE A 26 -22.72 4.48 -3.27
CA ILE A 26 -22.91 3.05 -3.03
C ILE A 26 -23.53 2.38 -4.25
N ASP A 27 -23.49 1.03 -4.28
CA ASP A 27 -24.03 0.18 -5.35
C ASP A 27 -23.49 0.56 -6.74
N VAL A 28 -22.22 0.89 -6.78
CA VAL A 28 -21.47 1.20 -8.00
C VAL A 28 -20.42 0.11 -8.26
N ASN A 29 -20.04 -0.08 -9.52
CA ASN A 29 -18.91 -0.97 -9.84
C ASN A 29 -17.61 -0.16 -9.89
N GLU A 30 -16.77 -0.30 -8.86
CA GLU A 30 -15.52 0.47 -8.72
C GLU A 30 -14.49 0.17 -9.82
N TYR A 31 -14.53 -1.01 -10.43
CA TYR A 31 -13.68 -1.34 -11.58
C TYR A 31 -14.20 -0.71 -12.86
N GLU A 32 -15.50 -0.80 -13.13
CA GLU A 32 -16.11 -0.25 -14.35
C GLU A 32 -16.05 1.29 -14.40
N LEU A 33 -16.06 1.94 -13.25
CA LEU A 33 -15.88 3.39 -13.13
C LEU A 33 -14.41 3.83 -13.12
N ASN A 34 -13.44 2.91 -13.22
CA ASN A 34 -12.01 3.21 -13.23
C ASN A 34 -11.39 2.89 -14.60
N ILE A 35 -11.65 3.76 -15.58
CA ILE A 35 -11.18 3.60 -16.96
C ILE A 35 -9.67 3.42 -17.02
N VAL A 36 -8.92 4.20 -16.22
CA VAL A 36 -7.45 4.16 -16.18
C VAL A 36 -6.94 2.79 -15.77
N LEU A 37 -7.55 2.19 -14.73
CA LEU A 37 -7.18 0.84 -14.27
C LEU A 37 -7.50 -0.22 -15.33
N GLN A 38 -8.68 -0.12 -15.99
CA GLN A 38 -9.07 -1.04 -17.07
C GLN A 38 -8.08 -1.01 -18.23
N GLU A 39 -7.70 0.20 -18.68
CA GLU A 39 -6.73 0.38 -19.76
C GLU A 39 -5.35 -0.17 -19.37
N ALA A 40 -4.90 0.09 -18.13
CA ALA A 40 -3.61 -0.38 -17.63
C ALA A 40 -3.56 -1.90 -17.47
N VAL A 41 -4.62 -2.53 -16.99
CA VAL A 41 -4.77 -3.99 -16.88
C VAL A 41 -4.68 -4.66 -18.26
N LYS A 42 -5.40 -4.14 -19.25
CA LYS A 42 -5.35 -4.66 -20.64
C LYS A 42 -3.98 -4.50 -21.28
N ARG A 43 -3.36 -3.34 -21.09
CA ARG A 43 -2.03 -3.00 -21.64
C ARG A 43 -0.93 -3.94 -21.16
N HIS A 44 -1.05 -4.41 -19.92
CA HIS A 44 -0.04 -5.23 -19.27
C HIS A 44 -0.50 -6.69 -19.11
N ASP A 45 -1.10 -7.24 -20.14
CA ASP A 45 -1.42 -8.67 -20.32
C ASP A 45 -2.34 -9.29 -19.25
N ALA A 46 -3.03 -8.47 -18.44
CA ALA A 46 -3.93 -8.94 -17.39
C ALA A 46 -5.42 -8.89 -17.78
N GLY A 47 -5.75 -8.67 -19.07
CA GLY A 47 -7.14 -8.64 -19.55
C GLY A 47 -7.94 -9.92 -19.29
N TRP A 48 -7.26 -11.05 -19.13
CA TRP A 48 -7.88 -12.32 -18.74
C TRP A 48 -8.54 -12.30 -17.34
N ALA A 49 -8.20 -11.33 -16.50
CA ALA A 49 -8.76 -11.19 -15.16
C ALA A 49 -9.99 -10.26 -15.11
N GLU A 50 -10.42 -9.67 -16.23
CA GLU A 50 -11.48 -8.64 -16.25
C GLU A 50 -12.78 -9.08 -15.58
N ASP A 51 -13.23 -10.30 -15.78
CA ASP A 51 -14.49 -10.78 -15.19
C ASP A 51 -14.42 -10.80 -13.65
N GLU A 52 -13.28 -11.24 -13.11
CA GLU A 52 -13.06 -11.21 -11.67
C GLU A 52 -12.89 -9.78 -11.14
N LEU A 53 -12.18 -8.92 -11.85
CA LEU A 53 -12.03 -7.51 -11.48
C LEU A 53 -13.37 -6.77 -11.47
N ARG A 54 -14.28 -7.08 -12.40
CA ARG A 54 -15.67 -6.59 -12.40
C ARG A 54 -16.44 -7.12 -11.19
N ALA A 55 -16.31 -8.40 -10.88
CA ALA A 55 -16.95 -8.98 -9.72
C ALA A 55 -16.46 -8.35 -8.40
N VAL A 56 -15.15 -8.14 -8.27
CA VAL A 56 -14.55 -7.44 -7.12
C VAL A 56 -15.01 -5.99 -7.08
N GLY A 57 -14.99 -5.28 -8.20
CA GLY A 57 -15.45 -3.88 -8.29
C GLY A 57 -16.91 -3.71 -7.88
N ALA A 58 -17.78 -4.62 -8.29
CA ALA A 58 -19.18 -4.64 -7.86
C ALA A 58 -19.31 -4.94 -6.36
N LEU A 59 -18.56 -5.92 -5.84
CA LEU A 59 -18.59 -6.29 -4.42
C LEU A 59 -18.21 -5.13 -3.50
N VAL A 60 -17.05 -4.49 -3.76
CA VAL A 60 -16.53 -3.44 -2.88
C VAL A 60 -17.35 -2.14 -2.97
N GLY A 61 -18.11 -1.95 -4.06
CA GLY A 61 -19.02 -0.81 -4.24
C GLY A 61 -20.39 -0.99 -3.59
N THR A 62 -20.75 -2.19 -3.08
CA THR A 62 -22.05 -2.41 -2.44
C THR A 62 -22.21 -1.60 -1.15
N GLU A 63 -23.46 -1.20 -0.83
CA GLU A 63 -23.79 -0.56 0.45
C GLU A 63 -23.27 -1.36 1.64
N GLN A 64 -23.47 -2.70 1.62
CA GLN A 64 -23.01 -3.57 2.70
C GLN A 64 -21.50 -3.54 2.90
N PHE A 65 -20.70 -3.58 1.82
CA PHE A 65 -19.24 -3.56 1.91
C PHE A 65 -18.73 -2.21 2.41
N GLN A 66 -19.31 -1.11 1.94
CA GLN A 66 -19.00 0.24 2.40
C GLN A 66 -19.35 0.41 3.89
N HIS A 67 -20.49 -0.15 4.33
CA HIS A 67 -20.87 -0.15 5.73
C HIS A 67 -19.91 -0.98 6.59
N ASP A 68 -19.49 -2.17 6.10
CA ASP A 68 -18.49 -2.99 6.78
C ASP A 68 -17.15 -2.26 6.91
N ALA A 69 -16.72 -1.54 5.88
CA ALA A 69 -15.51 -0.73 5.91
C ALA A 69 -15.60 0.39 6.98
N HIS A 70 -16.74 1.05 7.07
CA HIS A 70 -16.99 2.06 8.11
C HIS A 70 -16.93 1.44 9.51
N LEU A 71 -17.62 0.33 9.74
CA LEU A 71 -17.64 -0.34 11.05
C LEU A 71 -16.27 -0.87 11.46
N ALA A 72 -15.52 -1.49 10.54
CA ALA A 72 -14.17 -1.98 10.82
C ALA A 72 -13.22 -0.85 11.25
N ASN A 73 -13.40 0.35 10.70
CA ASN A 73 -12.56 1.52 11.02
C ASN A 73 -13.00 2.24 12.30
N THR A 74 -14.30 2.28 12.61
CA THR A 74 -14.86 3.00 13.77
C THR A 74 -14.91 2.16 15.03
N VAL A 75 -15.16 0.86 14.92
CA VAL A 75 -15.09 -0.10 16.03
C VAL A 75 -13.71 -0.75 15.98
N THR A 76 -12.75 -0.11 16.65
CA THR A 76 -11.34 -0.51 16.60
C THR A 76 -11.07 -1.83 17.33
N PRO A 77 -10.03 -2.59 16.94
CA PRO A 77 -9.65 -3.83 17.63
C PRO A 77 -9.38 -3.62 19.12
N GLU A 78 -9.76 -4.62 19.93
CA GLU A 78 -9.59 -4.63 21.38
C GLU A 78 -8.64 -5.74 21.82
N LEU A 79 -7.73 -5.44 22.75
CA LEU A 79 -6.78 -6.41 23.31
C LEU A 79 -7.34 -7.06 24.57
N HIS A 80 -7.42 -8.37 24.56
CA HIS A 80 -7.70 -9.22 25.73
C HIS A 80 -6.40 -9.90 26.17
N THR A 81 -5.73 -9.29 27.14
CA THR A 81 -4.45 -9.81 27.66
C THR A 81 -4.65 -11.07 28.50
N PHE A 82 -5.73 -11.11 29.27
CA PHE A 82 -6.05 -12.20 30.20
C PHE A 82 -7.49 -12.68 29.98
N ASP A 83 -7.70 -13.99 30.22
CA ASP A 83 -9.05 -14.53 30.34
C ASP A 83 -9.68 -14.16 31.71
N ARG A 84 -10.93 -14.60 31.91
CA ARG A 84 -11.67 -14.34 33.15
C ARG A 84 -11.06 -14.96 34.40
N TRP A 85 -10.14 -15.89 34.25
CA TRP A 85 -9.45 -16.58 35.36
C TRP A 85 -8.03 -16.06 35.60
N GLY A 86 -7.56 -15.11 34.78
CA GLY A 86 -6.22 -14.52 34.88
C GLY A 86 -5.14 -15.27 34.08
N HIS A 87 -5.50 -16.24 33.26
CA HIS A 87 -4.54 -16.84 32.32
C HIS A 87 -4.25 -15.86 31.18
N ARG A 88 -2.98 -15.71 30.86
CA ARG A 88 -2.57 -14.84 29.76
C ARG A 88 -2.90 -15.47 28.43
N ILE A 89 -3.69 -14.77 27.59
CA ILE A 89 -4.14 -15.25 26.28
C ILE A 89 -3.61 -14.42 25.11
N ASP A 90 -3.31 -13.14 25.31
CA ASP A 90 -2.78 -12.22 24.29
C ASP A 90 -3.58 -12.30 22.97
N GLU A 91 -4.89 -12.12 23.05
CA GLU A 91 -5.81 -12.12 21.91
C GLU A 91 -6.27 -10.72 21.57
N VAL A 92 -6.47 -10.47 20.29
CA VAL A 92 -7.06 -9.23 19.79
C VAL A 92 -8.35 -9.57 19.09
N GLU A 93 -9.44 -9.00 19.58
CA GLU A 93 -10.75 -9.10 19.00
C GLU A 93 -10.94 -8.01 17.94
N TYR A 94 -11.37 -8.41 16.76
CA TYR A 94 -11.72 -7.52 15.66
C TYR A 94 -13.22 -7.52 15.45
N HIS A 95 -13.77 -6.38 15.01
CA HIS A 95 -15.18 -6.34 14.61
C HIS A 95 -15.47 -7.36 13.48
N PRO A 96 -16.62 -8.05 13.47
CA PRO A 96 -16.95 -9.03 12.41
C PRO A 96 -16.87 -8.49 10.98
N SER A 97 -17.09 -7.19 10.79
CA SER A 97 -16.93 -6.53 9.50
C SER A 97 -15.49 -6.60 8.96
N TYR A 98 -14.47 -6.47 9.83
CA TYR A 98 -13.08 -6.66 9.44
C TYR A 98 -12.83 -8.08 8.89
N HIS A 99 -13.38 -9.09 9.56
CA HIS A 99 -13.24 -10.49 9.13
C HIS A 99 -13.92 -10.75 7.78
N ARG A 100 -15.10 -10.13 7.52
CA ARG A 100 -15.76 -10.24 6.21
C ARG A 100 -14.92 -9.62 5.10
N ILE A 101 -14.32 -8.44 5.34
CA ILE A 101 -13.48 -7.74 4.36
C ILE A 101 -12.22 -8.54 4.02
N ILE A 102 -11.44 -8.95 5.02
CA ILE A 102 -10.20 -9.70 4.79
C ILE A 102 -10.50 -11.08 4.18
N SER A 103 -11.59 -11.73 4.56
CA SER A 103 -12.03 -13.00 3.97
C SER A 103 -12.33 -12.83 2.47
N ALA A 104 -13.04 -11.77 2.09
CA ALA A 104 -13.33 -11.48 0.69
C ALA A 104 -12.05 -11.19 -0.10
N ALA A 105 -11.14 -10.37 0.43
CA ALA A 105 -9.87 -10.05 -0.22
C ALA A 105 -9.00 -11.31 -0.44
N ILE A 106 -8.92 -12.19 0.56
CA ILE A 106 -8.19 -13.47 0.48
C ILE A 106 -8.85 -14.41 -0.53
N ALA A 107 -10.19 -14.55 -0.52
CA ALA A 107 -10.92 -15.38 -1.46
C ALA A 107 -10.70 -14.97 -2.92
N HIS A 108 -10.59 -13.67 -3.20
CA HIS A 108 -10.26 -13.13 -4.52
C HIS A 108 -8.75 -13.08 -4.82
N GLY A 109 -7.91 -13.65 -3.95
CA GLY A 109 -6.48 -13.80 -4.19
C GLY A 109 -5.67 -12.50 -4.16
N ALA A 110 -6.11 -11.50 -3.39
CA ALA A 110 -5.37 -10.23 -3.22
C ALA A 110 -3.93 -10.41 -2.72
N HIS A 111 -3.61 -11.54 -2.10
CA HIS A 111 -2.28 -11.91 -1.58
C HIS A 111 -1.56 -12.97 -2.44
N THR A 112 -2.24 -13.78 -3.23
CA THR A 112 -1.66 -15.03 -3.73
C THR A 112 -1.75 -15.23 -5.25
N ARG A 113 -2.55 -14.44 -5.97
CA ARG A 113 -2.84 -14.69 -7.38
C ARG A 113 -1.59 -14.93 -8.23
N CYS A 114 -0.58 -14.08 -8.12
CA CYS A 114 0.64 -14.18 -8.91
C CYS A 114 1.54 -15.36 -8.53
N TRP A 115 1.46 -15.82 -7.28
CA TRP A 115 2.23 -16.97 -6.79
C TRP A 115 1.52 -18.30 -7.08
N ALA A 116 0.18 -18.32 -6.98
CA ALA A 116 -0.62 -19.53 -7.16
C ALA A 116 -0.91 -19.87 -8.63
N ASP A 117 -0.94 -18.88 -9.50
CA ASP A 117 -1.21 -19.02 -10.94
C ASP A 117 -0.29 -18.05 -11.72
N PRO A 118 1.04 -18.31 -11.71
CA PRO A 118 2.02 -17.46 -12.38
C PRO A 118 1.82 -17.54 -13.90
N ARG A 119 1.66 -16.38 -14.51
CA ARG A 119 1.53 -16.17 -15.97
C ARG A 119 1.64 -14.68 -16.29
N PRO A 120 1.84 -14.29 -17.56
CA PRO A 120 1.90 -12.87 -17.93
C PRO A 120 0.70 -12.10 -17.41
N GLY A 121 0.94 -10.96 -16.76
CA GLY A 121 -0.08 -10.11 -16.15
C GLY A 121 -0.59 -10.56 -14.78
N SER A 122 -0.04 -11.61 -14.16
CA SER A 122 -0.54 -12.12 -12.87
C SER A 122 -0.29 -11.17 -11.71
N HIS A 123 0.87 -10.49 -11.65
CA HIS A 123 1.14 -9.44 -10.69
C HIS A 123 0.29 -8.19 -10.94
N VAL A 124 0.02 -7.85 -12.21
CA VAL A 124 -0.89 -6.77 -12.58
C VAL A 124 -2.32 -7.07 -12.12
N ALA A 125 -2.83 -8.27 -12.36
CA ALA A 125 -4.15 -8.69 -11.91
C ALA A 125 -4.24 -8.68 -10.36
N ARG A 126 -3.21 -9.17 -9.67
CA ARG A 126 -3.11 -9.10 -8.20
C ARG A 126 -3.12 -7.66 -7.70
N ALA A 127 -2.33 -6.78 -8.32
CA ALA A 127 -2.28 -5.36 -7.97
C ALA A 127 -3.65 -4.68 -8.13
N ALA A 128 -4.37 -4.98 -9.22
CA ALA A 128 -5.71 -4.44 -9.44
C ALA A 128 -6.71 -4.91 -8.37
N VAL A 129 -6.73 -6.21 -8.02
CA VAL A 129 -7.56 -6.73 -6.92
C VAL A 129 -7.21 -6.05 -5.59
N PHE A 130 -5.92 -5.94 -5.26
CA PHE A 130 -5.45 -5.27 -4.05
C PHE A 130 -5.88 -3.81 -3.97
N MET A 131 -5.80 -3.07 -5.09
CA MET A 131 -6.25 -1.68 -5.17
C MET A 131 -7.75 -1.54 -4.98
N LEU A 132 -8.56 -2.41 -5.59
CA LEU A 132 -10.03 -2.38 -5.48
C LEU A 132 -10.50 -2.59 -4.03
N PHE A 133 -9.92 -3.52 -3.29
CA PHE A 133 -10.22 -3.70 -1.87
C PHE A 133 -9.65 -2.56 -1.02
N GLY A 134 -8.37 -2.20 -1.23
CA GLY A 134 -7.65 -1.20 -0.45
C GLY A 134 -8.21 0.21 -0.57
N GLN A 135 -8.85 0.57 -1.70
CA GLN A 135 -9.48 1.88 -1.86
C GLN A 135 -10.70 2.07 -0.94
N VAL A 136 -11.36 0.98 -0.55
CA VAL A 136 -12.56 1.04 0.31
C VAL A 136 -12.19 0.83 1.78
N GLU A 137 -11.41 -0.19 2.10
CA GLU A 137 -10.93 -0.45 3.48
C GLU A 137 -9.43 -0.79 3.46
N PRO A 138 -8.54 0.17 3.76
CA PRO A 138 -7.10 -0.05 3.64
C PRO A 138 -6.46 -0.80 4.81
N GLY A 139 -7.13 -0.98 5.96
CA GLY A 139 -6.53 -1.62 7.13
C GLY A 139 -6.25 -3.10 6.93
N HIS A 140 -7.17 -3.86 6.35
CA HIS A 140 -6.98 -5.28 6.03
C HIS A 140 -5.86 -5.51 5.00
N ALA A 141 -5.55 -4.50 4.18
CA ALA A 141 -4.51 -4.60 3.16
C ALA A 141 -3.12 -4.84 3.76
N CYS A 142 -2.87 -4.45 5.02
CA CYS A 142 -1.59 -4.66 5.68
C CYS A 142 -1.24 -6.15 5.86
N PRO A 143 -2.04 -7.00 6.54
CA PRO A 143 -1.77 -8.43 6.61
C PRO A 143 -1.86 -9.14 5.25
N VAL A 144 -2.72 -8.69 4.34
CA VAL A 144 -2.78 -9.20 2.96
C VAL A 144 -1.46 -8.95 2.22
N SER A 145 -0.89 -7.75 2.33
CA SER A 145 0.41 -7.38 1.76
C SER A 145 1.55 -8.21 2.38
N MET A 146 1.59 -8.34 3.70
CA MET A 146 2.62 -9.13 4.38
C MET A 146 2.54 -10.62 3.99
N THR A 147 1.34 -11.17 3.83
CA THR A 147 1.13 -12.56 3.39
C THR A 147 1.56 -12.77 1.94
N HIS A 148 1.31 -11.79 1.06
CA HIS A 148 1.84 -11.78 -0.30
C HIS A 148 3.37 -11.77 -0.32
N ALA A 149 3.94 -10.86 0.46
CA ALA A 149 5.35 -10.52 0.40
C ALA A 149 6.28 -11.57 1.07
N VAL A 150 5.74 -12.45 1.93
CA VAL A 150 6.53 -13.43 2.67
C VAL A 150 7.07 -14.56 1.78
N ILE A 151 6.42 -14.86 0.66
CA ILE A 151 6.71 -16.03 -0.19
C ILE A 151 8.19 -16.08 -0.61
N PRO A 152 8.78 -15.05 -1.25
CA PRO A 152 10.18 -15.11 -1.67
C PRO A 152 11.16 -15.29 -0.49
N ALA A 153 10.83 -14.79 0.69
CA ALA A 153 11.67 -14.96 1.86
C ALA A 153 11.60 -16.40 2.42
N LEU A 154 10.41 -17.03 2.42
CA LEU A 154 10.24 -18.42 2.85
C LEU A 154 10.97 -19.39 1.92
N GLU A 155 10.97 -19.13 0.62
CA GLU A 155 11.63 -19.98 -0.39
C GLU A 155 13.16 -20.09 -0.20
N LEU A 156 13.77 -19.16 0.54
CA LEU A 156 15.17 -19.25 0.93
C LEU A 156 15.46 -20.42 1.92
N GLN A 157 14.42 -21.03 2.51
CA GLN A 157 14.53 -22.16 3.42
C GLN A 157 13.53 -23.26 3.02
N PRO A 158 13.92 -24.19 2.14
CA PRO A 158 13.01 -25.16 1.49
C PRO A 158 12.14 -25.98 2.45
N GLU A 159 12.68 -26.42 3.58
CA GLU A 159 11.93 -27.23 4.55
C GLU A 159 10.81 -26.42 5.23
N VAL A 160 11.07 -25.14 5.49
CA VAL A 160 10.07 -24.21 6.03
C VAL A 160 9.06 -23.84 4.97
N ALA A 161 9.53 -23.58 3.75
CA ALA A 161 8.66 -23.25 2.61
C ALA A 161 7.67 -24.38 2.32
N ALA A 162 8.09 -25.64 2.37
CA ALA A 162 7.23 -26.81 2.14
C ALA A 162 6.02 -26.87 3.10
N ASP A 163 6.16 -26.40 4.33
CA ASP A 163 5.07 -26.37 5.31
C ASP A 163 4.24 -25.08 5.22
N TRP A 164 4.86 -23.91 5.00
CA TRP A 164 4.20 -22.62 5.15
C TRP A 164 3.71 -22.00 3.85
N VAL A 165 4.37 -22.22 2.71
CA VAL A 165 3.96 -21.64 1.43
C VAL A 165 2.56 -22.14 1.02
N PRO A 166 2.21 -23.44 1.09
CA PRO A 166 0.84 -23.87 0.76
C PRO A 166 -0.23 -23.20 1.62
N LYS A 167 0.06 -22.92 2.89
CA LYS A 167 -0.86 -22.22 3.80
C LYS A 167 -0.98 -20.74 3.45
N ALA A 168 0.12 -20.07 3.09
CA ALA A 168 0.14 -18.69 2.65
C ALA A 168 -0.58 -18.49 1.30
N LEU A 169 -0.59 -19.50 0.43
CA LEU A 169 -1.28 -19.48 -0.86
C LEU A 169 -2.77 -19.81 -0.76
N SER A 170 -3.26 -20.24 0.39
CA SER A 170 -4.66 -20.61 0.59
C SER A 170 -5.58 -19.41 0.40
N ARG A 171 -6.67 -19.58 -0.34
CA ARG A 171 -7.74 -18.59 -0.50
C ARG A 171 -8.83 -18.69 0.57
N ASN A 172 -8.61 -19.53 1.58
CA ASN A 172 -9.48 -19.62 2.74
C ASN A 172 -8.92 -18.74 3.87
N TYR A 173 -9.80 -18.03 4.55
CA TYR A 173 -9.44 -17.25 5.72
C TYR A 173 -10.07 -17.88 6.98
N SER A 174 -9.28 -18.01 8.04
CA SER A 174 -9.75 -18.31 9.39
C SER A 174 -9.09 -17.38 10.39
N PRO A 175 -9.82 -16.70 11.26
CA PRO A 175 -9.26 -15.83 12.30
C PRO A 175 -8.62 -16.59 13.46
N ASP A 176 -8.93 -17.89 13.61
CA ASP A 176 -8.53 -18.67 14.77
C ASP A 176 -7.03 -18.99 14.73
N LEU A 177 -6.36 -18.83 15.85
CA LEU A 177 -5.01 -19.34 16.07
C LEU A 177 -5.10 -20.78 16.61
N SER A 178 -5.07 -21.77 15.72
CA SER A 178 -5.21 -23.18 16.06
C SER A 178 -4.22 -24.07 15.31
N ALA A 179 -3.88 -25.22 15.90
CA ALA A 179 -3.08 -26.22 15.23
C ALA A 179 -3.85 -26.85 14.06
N GLY A 180 -3.11 -27.30 13.04
CA GLY A 180 -3.71 -27.99 11.90
C GLY A 180 -4.42 -27.08 10.88
N LYS A 181 -4.32 -25.76 11.00
CA LYS A 181 -4.79 -24.83 9.97
C LYS A 181 -4.14 -25.10 8.61
N THR A 182 -4.96 -25.03 7.57
CA THR A 182 -4.55 -25.18 6.16
C THR A 182 -4.37 -23.84 5.46
N SER A 183 -4.58 -22.74 6.17
CA SER A 183 -4.36 -21.36 5.69
C SER A 183 -3.56 -20.59 6.73
N ALA A 184 -2.78 -19.61 6.28
CA ALA A 184 -2.02 -18.75 7.18
C ALA A 184 -1.99 -17.31 6.68
N VAL A 185 -2.12 -16.37 7.62
CA VAL A 185 -1.85 -14.96 7.42
C VAL A 185 -0.52 -14.64 8.08
N PHE A 186 0.31 -13.85 7.41
CA PHE A 186 1.64 -13.51 7.89
C PHE A 186 1.76 -12.06 8.34
N GLY A 187 2.64 -11.85 9.31
CA GLY A 187 3.10 -10.56 9.74
C GLY A 187 4.61 -10.37 9.56
N MET A 188 5.06 -9.16 9.79
CA MET A 188 6.47 -8.80 9.81
C MET A 188 6.72 -7.83 10.96
N SER A 189 7.79 -8.08 11.74
CA SER A 189 8.11 -7.21 12.87
C SER A 189 9.62 -7.00 13.02
N MET A 190 10.09 -5.85 12.54
CA MET A 190 11.52 -5.50 12.54
C MET A 190 11.87 -4.41 13.55
N THR A 191 10.99 -3.40 13.68
CA THR A 191 11.24 -2.19 14.47
C THR A 191 11.28 -2.49 15.97
N GLU A 192 12.29 -1.99 16.66
CA GLU A 192 12.41 -1.98 18.11
C GLU A 192 12.25 -0.56 18.67
N LYS A 193 12.19 -0.39 20.00
CA LYS A 193 11.95 0.93 20.65
C LYS A 193 12.97 1.99 20.25
N GLN A 194 14.24 1.59 20.03
CA GLN A 194 15.33 2.49 19.64
C GLN A 194 15.28 2.91 18.16
N GLY A 195 14.50 2.24 17.31
CA GLY A 195 14.31 2.62 15.90
C GLY A 195 14.01 1.47 14.97
N GLY A 196 13.58 1.81 13.75
CA GLY A 196 13.24 0.86 12.68
C GLY A 196 14.04 1.08 11.39
N SER A 197 14.63 2.26 11.21
CA SER A 197 15.44 2.57 10.01
C SER A 197 16.83 1.92 10.06
N ASP A 198 17.43 1.85 11.23
CA ASP A 198 18.69 1.16 11.48
C ASP A 198 18.44 -0.17 12.22
N VAL A 199 17.90 -1.13 11.48
CA VAL A 199 17.58 -2.47 12.04
C VAL A 199 18.83 -3.25 12.49
N ARG A 200 20.04 -2.84 12.08
CA ARG A 200 21.28 -3.48 12.54
C ARG A 200 21.55 -3.21 14.01
N ALA A 201 20.99 -2.12 14.54
CA ALA A 201 21.03 -1.79 15.95
C ALA A 201 20.00 -2.56 16.80
N ASN A 202 19.28 -3.53 16.24
CA ASN A 202 18.33 -4.36 16.97
C ASN A 202 19.04 -5.15 18.08
N THR A 203 18.37 -5.24 19.22
CA THR A 203 18.87 -5.85 20.46
C THR A 203 18.18 -7.16 20.84
N THR A 204 17.09 -7.52 20.17
CA THR A 204 16.44 -8.84 20.33
C THR A 204 17.46 -9.94 20.05
N LEU A 205 17.62 -10.88 20.98
CA LEU A 205 18.56 -11.99 20.93
C LEU A 205 17.87 -13.26 20.44
N ALA A 206 18.64 -14.13 19.78
CA ALA A 206 18.23 -15.47 19.34
C ALA A 206 19.26 -16.49 19.80
N ALA A 207 18.91 -17.31 20.79
CA ALA A 207 19.73 -18.40 21.32
C ALA A 207 19.33 -19.72 20.64
N PRO A 208 20.27 -20.49 20.06
CA PRO A 208 19.94 -21.72 19.35
C PRO A 208 19.46 -22.83 20.30
N ILE A 209 18.52 -23.63 19.84
CA ILE A 209 18.14 -24.90 20.43
C ILE A 209 18.90 -26.00 19.66
N GLY A 210 19.90 -26.60 20.31
CA GLY A 210 20.77 -27.58 19.63
C GLY A 210 21.85 -26.95 18.77
N ALA A 211 22.03 -27.43 17.53
CA ALA A 211 23.11 -26.99 16.64
C ALA A 211 22.91 -25.59 16.05
N GLY A 212 21.65 -25.10 15.96
CA GLY A 212 21.34 -23.84 15.29
C GLY A 212 21.59 -23.87 13.77
N GLY A 213 21.72 -22.69 13.17
CA GLY A 213 21.93 -22.50 11.73
C GLY A 213 20.64 -22.42 10.93
N PRO A 214 20.71 -22.36 9.58
CA PRO A 214 19.56 -22.32 8.70
C PRO A 214 18.58 -23.48 8.95
N GLY A 215 17.27 -23.18 9.07
CA GLY A 215 16.25 -24.16 9.43
C GLY A 215 16.26 -24.61 10.90
N GLY A 216 17.28 -24.23 11.68
CA GLY A 216 17.39 -24.54 13.10
C GLY A 216 16.43 -23.73 13.97
N GLN A 217 16.06 -24.31 15.13
CA GLN A 217 15.21 -23.65 16.11
C GLN A 217 16.02 -22.77 17.06
N TYR A 218 15.39 -21.67 17.47
CA TYR A 218 15.96 -20.68 18.37
C TYR A 218 14.92 -20.21 19.39
N LEU A 219 15.40 -19.74 20.54
CA LEU A 219 14.62 -18.99 21.53
C LEU A 219 14.91 -17.51 21.39
N LEU A 220 13.89 -16.73 21.06
CA LEU A 220 14.00 -15.28 20.95
C LEU A 220 13.69 -14.61 22.30
N THR A 221 14.52 -13.61 22.66
CA THR A 221 14.32 -12.77 23.85
C THR A 221 14.54 -11.30 23.48
N GLY A 222 13.52 -10.47 23.71
CA GLY A 222 13.57 -9.05 23.36
C GLY A 222 12.19 -8.45 23.16
N HIS A 223 12.09 -7.47 22.26
CA HIS A 223 10.82 -6.77 22.01
C HIS A 223 10.71 -6.28 20.56
N LYS A 224 9.47 -6.01 20.14
CA LYS A 224 9.19 -5.26 18.90
C LYS A 224 8.20 -4.13 19.19
N TRP A 225 8.44 -2.98 18.54
CA TRP A 225 7.73 -1.74 18.81
C TRP A 225 6.52 -1.51 17.89
N PHE A 226 6.55 -2.07 16.67
CA PHE A 226 5.44 -2.13 15.74
C PHE A 226 5.31 -3.55 15.21
N CYS A 227 4.29 -4.27 15.68
CA CYS A 227 3.91 -5.59 15.21
C CYS A 227 2.45 -5.50 14.76
N SER A 228 2.26 -5.33 13.46
CA SER A 228 0.93 -5.20 12.86
C SER A 228 0.28 -6.57 12.69
N ALA A 229 -1.07 -6.58 12.74
CA ALA A 229 -1.89 -7.79 12.65
C ALA A 229 -1.43 -8.90 13.62
N PRO A 230 -1.43 -8.65 14.94
CA PRO A 230 -0.85 -9.57 15.94
C PRO A 230 -1.54 -10.94 16.01
N MET A 231 -2.71 -11.09 15.37
CA MET A 231 -3.41 -12.38 15.23
C MET A 231 -3.02 -13.14 13.95
N SER A 232 -1.98 -12.68 13.22
CA SER A 232 -1.38 -13.48 12.13
C SER A 232 -0.82 -14.81 12.64
N ASP A 233 -0.82 -15.82 11.80
CA ASP A 233 -0.39 -17.19 12.16
C ASP A 233 1.12 -17.30 12.38
N ALA A 234 1.89 -16.50 11.64
CA ALA A 234 3.35 -16.44 11.78
C ALA A 234 3.90 -15.05 11.41
N PHE A 235 5.12 -14.77 11.86
CA PHE A 235 5.82 -13.51 11.62
C PHE A 235 7.23 -13.74 11.12
N LEU A 236 7.71 -12.92 10.17
CA LEU A 236 9.15 -12.75 9.99
C LEU A 236 9.67 -11.67 10.94
N VAL A 237 10.70 -12.02 11.71
CA VAL A 237 11.33 -11.13 12.69
C VAL A 237 12.84 -11.13 12.54
N LEU A 238 13.49 -10.01 12.90
CA LEU A 238 14.94 -9.91 12.97
C LEU A 238 15.42 -10.02 14.41
N ALA A 239 16.46 -10.84 14.65
CA ALA A 239 17.11 -10.96 15.95
C ALA A 239 18.61 -11.24 15.78
N GLN A 240 19.41 -10.91 16.81
CA GLN A 240 20.84 -11.20 16.86
C GLN A 240 21.04 -12.66 17.22
N ALA A 241 21.43 -13.47 16.24
CA ALA A 241 21.80 -14.85 16.47
C ALA A 241 23.16 -14.94 17.18
N SER A 242 23.32 -15.96 18.02
CA SER A 242 24.58 -16.28 18.72
C SER A 242 24.74 -17.79 18.82
N GLY A 243 25.98 -18.25 19.03
CA GLY A 243 26.26 -19.67 19.26
C GLY A 243 26.69 -20.46 18.01
N PRO A 244 26.74 -21.80 18.10
CA PRO A 244 27.39 -22.65 17.09
C PRO A 244 26.74 -22.60 15.70
N GLY A 245 25.47 -22.21 15.59
CA GLY A 245 24.76 -22.08 14.32
C GLY A 245 25.09 -20.81 13.52
N GLY A 246 26.01 -19.96 13.99
CA GLY A 246 26.39 -18.69 13.39
C GLY A 246 25.91 -17.46 14.17
N GLU A 247 26.47 -16.30 13.85
CA GLU A 247 26.27 -15.07 14.59
C GLU A 247 25.75 -13.93 13.72
N GLY A 248 25.16 -12.92 14.37
CA GLY A 248 24.73 -11.66 13.78
C GLY A 248 23.24 -11.58 13.49
N LEU A 249 22.83 -10.42 12.96
CA LEU A 249 21.42 -10.12 12.70
C LEU A 249 20.86 -11.07 11.63
N SER A 250 19.96 -11.95 12.04
CA SER A 250 19.39 -13.03 11.25
C SER A 250 17.86 -12.91 11.17
N CYS A 251 17.26 -13.54 10.17
CA CYS A 251 15.80 -13.57 9.98
C CYS A 251 15.23 -14.86 10.55
N PHE A 252 14.09 -14.76 11.20
CA PHE A 252 13.41 -15.88 11.84
C PHE A 252 11.94 -15.91 11.48
N LEU A 253 11.40 -17.10 11.20
CA LEU A 253 9.98 -17.37 11.21
C LEU A 253 9.54 -17.68 12.63
N LEU A 254 8.60 -16.88 13.16
CA LEU A 254 8.00 -17.02 14.47
C LEU A 254 6.54 -17.45 14.33
N PRO A 255 6.20 -18.72 14.55
CA PRO A 255 4.82 -19.21 14.56
C PRO A 255 4.09 -18.80 15.84
N ARG A 256 2.79 -18.48 15.77
CA ARG A 256 1.93 -18.20 16.94
C ARG A 256 1.46 -19.47 17.63
N VAL A 257 1.37 -20.57 16.91
CA VAL A 257 1.02 -21.89 17.44
C VAL A 257 2.12 -22.87 17.07
N LEU A 258 2.58 -23.64 18.05
CA LEU A 258 3.64 -24.64 17.87
C LEU A 258 3.05 -25.95 17.31
N PRO A 259 3.88 -26.85 16.76
CA PRO A 259 3.42 -28.13 16.18
C PRO A 259 2.64 -29.03 17.16
N ASP A 260 2.92 -28.92 18.46
CA ASP A 260 2.19 -29.64 19.51
C ASP A 260 0.82 -29.04 19.87
N GLY A 261 0.44 -27.94 19.20
CA GLY A 261 -0.81 -27.23 19.42
C GLY A 261 -0.77 -26.18 20.53
N THR A 262 0.35 -26.02 21.21
CA THR A 262 0.49 -25.00 22.25
C THR A 262 0.68 -23.61 21.66
N ARG A 263 0.21 -22.58 22.38
CA ARG A 263 0.48 -21.18 22.01
C ARG A 263 1.95 -20.87 22.27
N ASN A 264 2.63 -20.32 21.27
CA ASN A 264 3.97 -19.79 21.43
C ASN A 264 3.96 -18.54 22.34
N VAL A 265 5.08 -18.28 22.99
CA VAL A 265 5.21 -17.07 23.81
C VAL A 265 5.23 -15.84 22.89
N PHE A 266 4.22 -14.98 23.03
CA PHE A 266 4.05 -13.77 22.22
C PHE A 266 3.26 -12.77 23.06
N ARG A 267 3.96 -11.95 23.85
CA ARG A 267 3.34 -11.12 24.88
C ARG A 267 2.95 -9.76 24.33
N ILE A 268 1.68 -9.55 24.02
CA ILE A 268 1.17 -8.25 23.58
C ILE A 268 1.10 -7.32 24.78
N GLN A 269 1.79 -6.18 24.72
CA GLN A 269 1.83 -5.21 25.80
C GLN A 269 0.69 -4.20 25.70
N ARG A 270 0.43 -3.71 24.51
CA ARG A 270 -0.69 -2.82 24.16
C ARG A 270 -0.87 -2.70 22.67
N LEU A 271 -2.02 -2.20 22.24
CA LEU A 271 -2.26 -1.75 20.88
C LEU A 271 -1.92 -0.26 20.72
N LYS A 272 -1.43 0.12 19.55
CA LYS A 272 -1.13 1.51 19.20
C LYS A 272 -2.42 2.28 18.91
N ASN A 273 -2.62 3.45 19.54
CA ASN A 273 -3.63 4.41 19.13
C ASN A 273 -3.07 5.22 17.96
N LYS A 274 -3.58 4.96 16.74
CA LYS A 274 -3.02 5.47 15.49
C LYS A 274 -3.91 6.56 14.90
N LEU A 275 -3.33 7.42 14.04
CA LEU A 275 -4.04 8.42 13.25
C LEU A 275 -5.05 7.77 12.30
N GLY A 276 -4.60 6.79 11.53
CA GLY A 276 -5.36 6.00 10.56
C GLY A 276 -5.00 4.52 10.66
N ASN A 277 -5.41 3.71 9.67
CA ASN A 277 -5.24 2.26 9.65
C ASN A 277 -5.82 1.61 10.93
N LYS A 278 -6.96 2.12 11.36
CA LYS A 278 -7.53 1.80 12.67
C LYS A 278 -8.14 0.41 12.75
N SER A 279 -8.66 -0.11 11.64
CA SER A 279 -9.18 -1.48 11.54
C SER A 279 -8.09 -2.54 11.69
N ASN A 280 -6.83 -2.20 11.37
CA ASN A 280 -5.68 -3.06 11.57
C ASN A 280 -5.06 -2.80 12.95
N ALA A 281 -5.04 -3.80 13.83
CA ALA A 281 -4.30 -3.69 15.09
C ALA A 281 -2.79 -3.60 14.82
N SER A 282 -2.11 -2.72 15.55
CA SER A 282 -0.64 -2.67 15.59
C SER A 282 -0.23 -2.71 17.05
N SER A 283 0.62 -3.67 17.42
CA SER A 283 0.95 -3.96 18.80
C SER A 283 2.41 -3.71 19.14
N GLU A 284 2.67 -3.54 20.44
CA GLU A 284 3.99 -3.70 21.06
C GLU A 284 4.04 -5.10 21.63
N ILE A 285 5.11 -5.84 21.34
CA ILE A 285 5.27 -7.21 21.81
C ILE A 285 6.59 -7.40 22.55
N GLU A 286 6.57 -8.33 23.50
CA GLU A 286 7.76 -8.87 24.15
C GLU A 286 7.87 -10.37 23.87
N LEU A 287 9.10 -10.78 23.60
CA LEU A 287 9.51 -12.16 23.34
C LEU A 287 10.35 -12.62 24.53
N ASP A 288 9.98 -13.74 25.13
CA ASP A 288 10.62 -14.27 26.34
C ASP A 288 10.74 -15.79 26.22
N GLY A 289 11.80 -16.25 25.56
CA GLY A 289 11.96 -17.64 25.19
C GLY A 289 11.00 -18.07 24.05
N THR A 290 10.68 -17.16 23.14
CA THR A 290 9.78 -17.41 22.02
C THR A 290 10.44 -18.32 20.98
N VAL A 291 9.81 -19.42 20.62
CA VAL A 291 10.34 -20.37 19.63
C VAL A 291 10.23 -19.79 18.23
N ALA A 292 11.32 -19.85 17.48
CA ALA A 292 11.37 -19.42 16.09
C ALA A 292 12.36 -20.29 15.28
N VAL A 293 12.23 -20.25 13.95
CA VAL A 293 13.09 -21.00 13.02
C VAL A 293 13.88 -20.02 12.18
N MET A 294 15.19 -20.19 12.06
CA MET A 294 16.04 -19.34 11.23
C MET A 294 15.71 -19.54 9.74
N ILE A 295 15.54 -18.44 9.02
CA ILE A 295 15.34 -18.40 7.57
C ILE A 295 16.59 -17.82 6.91
N GLY A 296 17.14 -18.55 5.95
CA GLY A 296 18.36 -18.15 5.24
C GLY A 296 19.60 -18.19 6.14
N GLU A 297 20.66 -17.51 5.72
CA GLU A 297 21.99 -17.57 6.32
C GLU A 297 22.12 -16.71 7.60
N PRO A 298 22.86 -17.16 8.63
CA PRO A 298 23.14 -16.36 9.82
C PRO A 298 23.88 -15.07 9.46
N GLY A 299 23.54 -13.98 10.18
CA GLY A 299 24.10 -12.64 9.92
C GLY A 299 23.61 -11.97 8.63
N ARG A 300 22.77 -12.63 7.85
CA ARG A 300 22.21 -12.14 6.59
C ARG A 300 20.73 -11.72 6.68
N GLY A 301 20.19 -11.56 7.87
CA GLY A 301 18.77 -11.32 8.10
C GLY A 301 18.20 -10.11 7.33
N VAL A 302 18.97 -9.03 7.18
CA VAL A 302 18.54 -7.87 6.38
C VAL A 302 18.40 -8.25 4.90
N ARG A 303 19.30 -9.08 4.35
CA ARG A 303 19.21 -9.54 2.97
C ARG A 303 18.00 -10.45 2.76
N THR A 304 17.72 -11.33 3.70
CA THR A 304 16.54 -12.21 3.67
C THR A 304 15.24 -11.42 3.69
N ILE A 305 15.10 -10.48 4.63
CA ILE A 305 13.84 -9.75 4.81
C ILE A 305 13.62 -8.66 3.74
N ILE A 306 14.67 -8.22 3.04
CA ILE A 306 14.54 -7.21 1.98
C ILE A 306 13.72 -7.71 0.79
N GLU A 307 13.70 -9.02 0.54
CA GLU A 307 12.82 -9.62 -0.47
C GLU A 307 11.35 -9.36 -0.14
N MET A 308 10.97 -9.52 1.14
CA MET A 308 9.64 -9.16 1.61
C MET A 308 9.39 -7.65 1.50
N VAL A 309 10.36 -6.82 1.92
CA VAL A 309 10.24 -5.36 1.88
C VAL A 309 10.10 -4.82 0.46
N ALA A 310 10.71 -5.44 -0.53
CA ALA A 310 10.58 -5.04 -1.93
C ALA A 310 9.12 -5.14 -2.41
N GLN A 311 8.42 -6.23 -2.04
CA GLN A 311 7.01 -6.45 -2.37
C GLN A 311 6.10 -5.47 -1.61
N THR A 312 6.30 -5.31 -0.30
CA THR A 312 5.48 -4.40 0.51
C THR A 312 5.67 -2.93 0.13
N ARG A 313 6.82 -2.54 -0.43
CA ARG A 313 7.02 -1.18 -0.99
C ARG A 313 6.16 -0.92 -2.21
N LEU A 314 6.02 -1.90 -3.12
CA LEU A 314 5.07 -1.81 -4.22
C LEU A 314 3.64 -1.66 -3.68
N ASP A 315 3.27 -2.44 -2.66
CA ASP A 315 1.95 -2.35 -2.05
C ASP A 315 1.69 -1.01 -1.36
N CYS A 316 2.71 -0.31 -0.86
CA CYS A 316 2.57 1.08 -0.42
C CYS A 316 2.21 2.03 -1.58
N VAL A 317 2.80 1.83 -2.76
CA VAL A 317 2.47 2.59 -3.97
C VAL A 317 1.03 2.30 -4.39
N LEU A 318 0.64 1.02 -4.45
CA LEU A 318 -0.72 0.58 -4.79
C LEU A 318 -1.76 1.12 -3.81
N GLY A 319 -1.49 1.05 -2.50
CA GLY A 319 -2.39 1.54 -1.45
C GLY A 319 -2.58 3.06 -1.48
N SER A 320 -1.50 3.83 -1.66
CA SER A 320 -1.61 5.28 -1.86
C SER A 320 -2.40 5.64 -3.10
N THR A 321 -2.13 4.97 -4.22
CA THR A 321 -2.82 5.16 -5.49
C THR A 321 -4.32 4.84 -5.37
N ALA A 322 -4.66 3.73 -4.71
CA ALA A 322 -6.03 3.33 -4.44
C ALA A 322 -6.78 4.38 -3.61
N GLY A 323 -6.13 4.92 -2.58
CA GLY A 323 -6.69 6.01 -1.77
C GLY A 323 -6.88 7.31 -2.55
N MET A 324 -5.94 7.67 -3.45
CA MET A 324 -6.10 8.83 -4.34
C MET A 324 -7.29 8.63 -5.28
N ARG A 325 -7.40 7.46 -5.92
CA ARG A 325 -8.53 7.16 -6.83
C ARG A 325 -9.88 7.28 -6.11
N GLN A 326 -9.99 6.71 -4.90
CA GLN A 326 -11.23 6.80 -4.14
C GLN A 326 -11.53 8.23 -3.71
N SER A 327 -10.50 9.01 -3.34
CA SER A 327 -10.67 10.41 -2.98
C SER A 327 -11.23 11.25 -4.14
N VAL A 328 -10.73 11.04 -5.36
CA VAL A 328 -11.27 11.69 -6.58
C VAL A 328 -12.72 11.26 -6.83
N ALA A 329 -13.00 9.94 -6.72
CA ALA A 329 -14.35 9.42 -6.95
C ALA A 329 -15.39 10.05 -6.01
N GLU A 330 -15.07 10.13 -4.71
CA GLU A 330 -15.96 10.74 -3.70
C GLU A 330 -16.12 12.25 -3.89
N ALA A 331 -15.03 12.97 -4.14
CA ALA A 331 -15.06 14.41 -4.38
C ALA A 331 -15.87 14.76 -5.63
N THR A 332 -15.65 14.03 -6.73
CA THR A 332 -16.37 14.23 -7.99
C THR A 332 -17.84 13.85 -7.85
N TRP A 333 -18.16 12.75 -7.16
CA TRP A 333 -19.54 12.37 -6.86
C TRP A 333 -20.26 13.47 -6.09
N HIS A 334 -19.65 13.96 -5.02
CA HIS A 334 -20.22 15.06 -4.24
C HIS A 334 -20.44 16.30 -5.11
N ALA A 335 -19.46 16.72 -5.90
CA ALA A 335 -19.52 17.91 -6.72
C ALA A 335 -20.60 17.84 -7.82
N ARG A 336 -20.88 16.65 -8.36
CA ARG A 336 -21.95 16.42 -9.35
C ARG A 336 -23.36 16.46 -8.73
N HIS A 337 -23.51 16.22 -7.43
CA HIS A 337 -24.80 16.12 -6.74
C HIS A 337 -25.08 17.27 -5.76
N ARG A 338 -24.14 18.21 -5.62
CA ARG A 338 -24.26 19.39 -4.78
C ARG A 338 -24.25 20.67 -5.62
N ALA A 339 -25.15 21.60 -5.36
CA ALA A 339 -25.22 22.87 -6.06
C ALA A 339 -24.92 24.05 -5.12
N ALA A 340 -24.29 25.09 -5.64
CA ALA A 340 -24.12 26.39 -5.01
C ALA A 340 -24.07 27.49 -6.08
N PHE A 341 -24.46 28.68 -5.74
CA PHE A 341 -24.43 29.85 -6.65
C PHE A 341 -25.13 29.60 -8.00
N GLY A 342 -26.20 28.80 -8.00
CA GLY A 342 -27.03 28.53 -9.18
C GLY A 342 -26.56 27.46 -10.14
N ALA A 343 -25.46 26.76 -9.85
CA ALA A 343 -24.95 25.64 -10.64
C ALA A 343 -24.46 24.49 -9.74
N THR A 344 -24.27 23.28 -10.30
CA THR A 344 -23.62 22.19 -9.58
C THR A 344 -22.17 22.56 -9.26
N LEU A 345 -21.58 22.01 -8.20
CA LEU A 345 -20.20 22.32 -7.87
C LEU A 345 -19.25 21.88 -8.99
N ALA A 346 -19.53 20.76 -9.65
CA ALA A 346 -18.74 20.27 -10.76
C ALA A 346 -18.72 21.22 -11.98
N ASP A 347 -19.77 22.03 -12.15
CA ASP A 347 -19.87 23.03 -13.22
C ASP A 347 -19.25 24.39 -12.84
N GLN A 348 -18.81 24.57 -11.59
CA GLN A 348 -18.09 25.76 -11.16
C GLN A 348 -16.64 25.69 -11.66
N PRO A 349 -16.13 26.69 -12.42
CA PRO A 349 -14.82 26.61 -13.05
C PRO A 349 -13.64 26.33 -12.08
N ALA A 350 -13.67 26.94 -10.90
CA ALA A 350 -12.65 26.75 -9.88
C ALA A 350 -12.68 25.30 -9.31
N MET A 351 -13.88 24.78 -9.03
CA MET A 351 -14.03 23.39 -8.55
C MET A 351 -13.64 22.39 -9.62
N ALA A 352 -14.04 22.61 -10.88
CA ALA A 352 -13.65 21.77 -12.00
C ALA A 352 -12.13 21.71 -12.18
N ALA A 353 -11.42 22.84 -11.99
CA ALA A 353 -9.96 22.88 -12.05
C ALA A 353 -9.32 22.05 -10.94
N VAL A 354 -9.83 22.13 -9.70
CA VAL A 354 -9.33 21.32 -8.57
C VAL A 354 -9.58 19.83 -8.83
N LEU A 355 -10.80 19.45 -9.18
CA LEU A 355 -11.14 18.04 -9.45
C LEU A 355 -10.31 17.45 -10.60
N ALA A 356 -10.09 18.22 -11.67
CA ALA A 356 -9.29 17.80 -12.81
C ALA A 356 -7.81 17.60 -12.42
N ASP A 357 -7.25 18.46 -11.59
CA ASP A 357 -5.86 18.34 -11.13
C ASP A 357 -5.66 17.14 -10.19
N LEU A 358 -6.64 16.88 -9.31
CA LEU A 358 -6.67 15.65 -8.50
C LEU A 358 -6.78 14.39 -9.38
N ALA A 359 -7.59 14.44 -10.41
CA ALA A 359 -7.77 13.36 -11.37
C ALA A 359 -6.46 13.05 -12.14
N LEU A 360 -5.74 14.07 -12.61
CA LEU A 360 -4.43 13.93 -13.26
C LEU A 360 -3.40 13.24 -12.36
N GLU A 361 -3.35 13.63 -11.09
CA GLU A 361 -2.42 13.01 -10.12
C GLU A 361 -2.78 11.54 -9.88
N ALA A 362 -4.07 11.21 -9.73
CA ALA A 362 -4.54 9.84 -9.54
C ALA A 362 -4.29 8.96 -10.79
N GLU A 363 -4.47 9.49 -11.99
CA GLU A 363 -4.17 8.78 -13.24
C GLU A 363 -2.66 8.49 -13.36
N ALA A 364 -1.82 9.50 -13.12
CA ALA A 364 -0.37 9.34 -13.13
C ALA A 364 0.12 8.29 -12.12
N ALA A 365 -0.47 8.29 -10.92
CA ALA A 365 -0.17 7.30 -9.89
C ALA A 365 -0.61 5.90 -10.31
N THR A 366 -1.82 5.74 -10.88
CA THR A 366 -2.38 4.44 -11.31
C THR A 366 -1.54 3.80 -12.41
N ILE A 367 -1.21 4.54 -13.47
CA ILE A 367 -0.39 4.03 -14.58
C ILE A 367 0.99 3.64 -14.06
N THR A 368 1.60 4.43 -13.18
CA THR A 368 2.91 4.12 -12.59
C THR A 368 2.85 2.87 -11.71
N ALA A 369 1.85 2.76 -10.86
CA ALA A 369 1.68 1.61 -9.96
C ALA A 369 1.51 0.29 -10.73
N ILE A 370 0.68 0.29 -11.78
CA ILE A 370 0.46 -0.90 -12.60
C ILE A 370 1.67 -1.21 -13.50
N ARG A 371 2.39 -0.19 -14.04
CA ARG A 371 3.66 -0.41 -14.75
C ARG A 371 4.71 -1.08 -13.85
N LEU A 372 4.78 -0.69 -12.59
CA LEU A 372 5.68 -1.33 -11.62
C LEU A 372 5.23 -2.75 -11.28
N ALA A 373 3.93 -3.01 -11.15
CA ALA A 373 3.42 -4.36 -10.96
C ALA A 373 3.80 -5.29 -12.13
N ARG A 374 3.75 -4.79 -13.38
CA ARG A 374 4.21 -5.53 -14.58
C ARG A 374 5.68 -5.95 -14.46
N ALA A 375 6.53 -5.11 -13.88
CA ALA A 375 7.94 -5.43 -13.71
C ALA A 375 8.21 -6.53 -12.65
N HIS A 376 7.18 -7.02 -11.99
CA HIS A 376 7.23 -8.16 -11.06
C HIS A 376 6.68 -9.46 -11.68
N ASP A 377 6.10 -9.44 -12.88
CA ASP A 377 5.55 -10.64 -13.51
C ASP A 377 6.63 -11.72 -13.75
N GLU A 378 6.19 -12.96 -13.91
CA GLU A 378 7.06 -14.12 -14.07
C GLU A 378 7.99 -14.02 -15.29
N ASP A 379 7.52 -13.39 -16.35
CA ASP A 379 8.26 -13.18 -17.60
C ASP A 379 9.12 -11.89 -17.59
N ALA A 380 9.28 -11.25 -16.43
CA ALA A 380 10.15 -10.09 -16.30
C ALA A 380 11.62 -10.49 -16.51
N ASP A 381 12.27 -9.87 -17.49
CA ASP A 381 13.68 -10.06 -17.78
C ASP A 381 14.59 -9.26 -16.81
N ASP A 382 15.90 -9.38 -17.03
CA ASP A 382 16.90 -8.68 -16.18
C ASP A 382 16.73 -7.15 -16.23
N ALA A 383 16.30 -6.59 -17.38
CA ALA A 383 16.06 -5.15 -17.51
C ALA A 383 14.84 -4.71 -16.70
N GLU A 384 13.75 -5.50 -16.72
CA GLU A 384 12.57 -5.27 -15.87
C GLU A 384 12.92 -5.41 -14.38
N CYS A 385 13.72 -6.41 -14.01
CA CYS A 385 14.20 -6.58 -12.64
C CYS A 385 15.05 -5.39 -12.17
N ALA A 386 15.94 -4.87 -13.03
CA ALA A 386 16.73 -3.69 -12.75
C ALA A 386 15.86 -2.42 -12.68
N PHE A 387 14.88 -2.26 -13.58
CA PHE A 387 13.94 -1.14 -13.56
C PHE A 387 13.10 -1.13 -12.26
N ARG A 388 12.49 -2.26 -11.87
CA ARG A 388 11.65 -2.33 -10.67
C ARG A 388 12.41 -1.96 -9.40
N ARG A 389 13.73 -2.30 -9.34
CA ARG A 389 14.57 -2.00 -8.18
C ARG A 389 14.63 -0.50 -7.88
N LEU A 390 14.83 0.33 -8.89
CA LEU A 390 14.91 1.77 -8.75
C LEU A 390 13.54 2.43 -8.89
N GLY A 391 12.73 2.00 -9.84
CA GLY A 391 11.40 2.54 -10.11
C GLY A 391 10.46 2.45 -8.91
N THR A 392 10.45 1.31 -8.20
CA THR A 392 9.62 1.14 -6.99
C THR A 392 10.03 2.11 -5.89
N ALA A 393 11.32 2.32 -5.65
CA ALA A 393 11.80 3.28 -4.64
C ALA A 393 11.41 4.72 -5.02
N VAL A 394 11.60 5.11 -6.27
CA VAL A 394 11.25 6.44 -6.79
C VAL A 394 9.74 6.69 -6.67
N ALA A 395 8.92 5.75 -7.11
CA ALA A 395 7.45 5.85 -7.03
C ALA A 395 6.96 5.86 -5.58
N LYS A 396 7.51 5.00 -4.72
CA LYS A 396 7.17 4.95 -3.29
C LYS A 396 7.46 6.28 -2.61
N TYR A 397 8.62 6.88 -2.89
CA TYR A 397 8.92 8.20 -2.37
C TYR A 397 7.87 9.23 -2.78
N TRP A 398 7.57 9.30 -4.07
CA TRP A 398 6.75 10.38 -4.63
C TRP A 398 5.26 10.18 -4.37
N ILE A 399 4.68 9.07 -4.82
CA ILE A 399 3.24 8.82 -4.76
C ILE A 399 2.75 8.82 -3.31
N CYS A 400 3.48 8.13 -2.40
CA CYS A 400 3.07 8.10 -1.00
C CYS A 400 3.21 9.47 -0.31
N LYS A 401 4.11 10.34 -0.76
CA LYS A 401 4.20 11.71 -0.24
C LYS A 401 3.13 12.63 -0.79
N ARG A 402 2.68 12.38 -2.01
CA ARG A 402 1.58 13.15 -2.61
C ARG A 402 0.22 12.80 -2.00
N GLY A 403 0.04 11.54 -1.57
CA GLY A 403 -1.22 11.03 -1.04
C GLY A 403 -1.88 11.89 0.04
N PRO A 404 -1.19 12.31 1.11
CA PRO A 404 -1.81 13.12 2.16
C PRO A 404 -2.36 14.46 1.67
N HIS A 405 -1.62 15.20 0.85
CA HIS A 405 -2.08 16.49 0.31
C HIS A 405 -3.22 16.30 -0.69
N HIS A 406 -3.13 15.30 -1.54
CA HIS A 406 -4.21 14.94 -2.46
C HIS A 406 -5.52 14.59 -1.74
N ALA A 407 -5.46 13.78 -0.69
CA ALA A 407 -6.63 13.41 0.10
C ALA A 407 -7.21 14.60 0.90
N TYR A 408 -6.35 15.52 1.36
CA TYR A 408 -6.75 16.76 2.01
C TYR A 408 -7.55 17.66 1.05
N GLU A 409 -7.03 17.89 -0.15
CA GLU A 409 -7.69 18.72 -1.15
C GLU A 409 -9.04 18.11 -1.58
N ALA A 410 -9.11 16.80 -1.78
CA ALA A 410 -10.37 16.11 -2.05
C ALA A 410 -11.39 16.27 -0.90
N LEU A 411 -10.93 16.21 0.35
CA LEU A 411 -11.75 16.46 1.53
C LEU A 411 -12.30 17.88 1.52
N GLU A 412 -11.49 18.86 1.16
CA GLU A 412 -11.87 20.26 1.09
C GLU A 412 -12.99 20.50 0.06
N CYS A 413 -13.03 19.75 -1.04
CA CYS A 413 -14.10 19.80 -2.04
C CYS A 413 -15.49 19.53 -1.45
N LEU A 414 -15.61 18.83 -0.32
CA LEU A 414 -16.88 18.59 0.38
C LEU A 414 -17.24 19.69 1.38
N GLY A 415 -16.37 20.68 1.58
CA GLY A 415 -16.53 21.71 2.61
C GLY A 415 -16.58 21.09 4.02
N GLY A 416 -17.46 21.60 4.88
CA GLY A 416 -17.61 21.09 6.25
C GLY A 416 -17.94 19.59 6.35
N ASN A 417 -18.66 19.05 5.36
CA ASN A 417 -18.99 17.63 5.30
C ASN A 417 -17.74 16.76 5.18
N GLY A 418 -16.71 17.19 4.44
CA GLY A 418 -15.45 16.47 4.33
C GLY A 418 -14.68 16.32 5.64
N TYR A 419 -14.94 17.22 6.60
CA TYR A 419 -14.28 17.23 7.92
C TYR A 419 -15.00 16.42 8.99
N THR A 420 -16.12 15.79 8.66
CA THR A 420 -16.92 14.98 9.59
C THR A 420 -16.81 13.50 9.27
N GLU A 421 -16.95 12.64 10.31
CA GLU A 421 -16.88 11.20 10.18
C GLU A 421 -18.10 10.56 9.49
N ASP A 422 -19.18 11.33 9.28
CA ASP A 422 -20.36 10.89 8.53
C ASP A 422 -20.11 10.78 7.02
N PHE A 423 -19.00 11.35 6.55
CA PHE A 423 -18.55 11.32 5.16
C PHE A 423 -17.20 10.59 5.03
N PRO A 424 -16.91 9.93 3.90
CA PRO A 424 -15.79 8.99 3.81
C PRO A 424 -14.41 9.67 3.78
N LEU A 425 -14.31 10.96 3.42
CA LEU A 425 -13.01 11.58 3.14
C LEU A 425 -12.16 11.88 4.38
N ALA A 426 -12.76 12.07 5.56
CA ALA A 426 -12.03 12.19 6.82
C ALA A 426 -11.18 10.93 7.09
N MET A 427 -11.77 9.74 6.92
CA MET A 427 -11.05 8.47 7.01
C MET A 427 -9.97 8.35 5.91
N ARG A 428 -10.29 8.65 4.66
CA ARG A 428 -9.36 8.57 3.52
C ARG A 428 -8.11 9.42 3.75
N TYR A 429 -8.28 10.64 4.25
CA TYR A 429 -7.16 11.51 4.61
C TYR A 429 -6.26 10.87 5.67
N ARG A 430 -6.84 10.31 6.74
CA ARG A 430 -6.07 9.68 7.82
C ARG A 430 -5.29 8.44 7.39
N GLU A 431 -5.71 7.76 6.33
CA GLU A 431 -5.03 6.56 5.83
C GLU A 431 -3.75 6.88 5.05
N GLN A 432 -3.69 8.02 4.36
CA GLN A 432 -2.58 8.33 3.46
C GLN A 432 -1.21 8.54 4.16
N PRO A 433 -1.08 9.20 5.31
CA PRO A 433 0.23 9.46 5.91
C PRO A 433 1.05 8.22 6.21
N VAL A 434 0.44 7.11 6.61
CA VAL A 434 1.17 5.89 6.97
C VAL A 434 1.91 5.29 5.78
N MET A 435 1.38 5.42 4.57
CA MET A 435 2.01 4.93 3.33
C MET A 435 3.38 5.58 3.08
N ALA A 436 3.57 6.83 3.51
CA ALA A 436 4.86 7.53 3.40
C ALA A 436 5.82 7.24 4.57
N VAL A 437 5.36 6.56 5.63
CA VAL A 437 6.13 6.30 6.86
C VAL A 437 6.67 4.88 6.91
N TRP A 438 5.80 3.87 6.78
CA TRP A 438 6.22 2.48 6.84
C TRP A 438 7.00 2.05 5.57
N GLU A 439 7.70 0.90 5.63
CA GLU A 439 8.56 0.37 4.56
C GLU A 439 9.68 1.34 4.11
N GLY A 440 9.98 2.31 4.95
CA GLY A 440 10.95 3.36 4.73
C GLY A 440 10.31 4.73 4.55
N SER A 441 10.61 5.64 5.48
CA SER A 441 10.19 7.04 5.38
C SER A 441 10.90 7.78 4.22
N GLY A 442 10.42 8.98 3.89
CA GLY A 442 10.92 9.72 2.74
C GLY A 442 12.45 9.88 2.65
N ASN A 443 13.13 10.13 3.77
CA ASN A 443 14.60 10.20 3.76
C ASN A 443 15.22 8.82 3.53
N VAL A 444 14.69 7.78 4.19
CA VAL A 444 15.19 6.39 4.03
C VAL A 444 15.11 5.96 2.58
N ILE A 445 13.99 6.22 1.91
CA ILE A 445 13.80 5.87 0.50
C ILE A 445 14.69 6.72 -0.43
N ALA A 446 14.78 8.03 -0.20
CA ALA A 446 15.65 8.89 -1.02
C ALA A 446 17.12 8.47 -0.91
N LEU A 447 17.59 8.08 0.28
CA LEU A 447 18.93 7.55 0.48
C LEU A 447 19.10 6.14 -0.09
N ASP A 448 18.05 5.33 -0.15
CA ASP A 448 18.08 4.03 -0.81
C ASP A 448 18.23 4.18 -2.34
N VAL A 449 17.57 5.17 -2.94
CA VAL A 449 17.79 5.54 -4.37
C VAL A 449 19.26 5.89 -4.61
N LEU A 450 19.88 6.74 -3.78
CA LEU A 450 21.32 7.05 -3.92
C LEU A 450 22.21 5.80 -3.80
N ARG A 451 21.86 4.90 -2.88
CA ARG A 451 22.57 3.62 -2.71
C ARG A 451 22.45 2.74 -3.95
N ALA A 452 21.24 2.62 -4.52
CA ALA A 452 21.03 1.88 -5.76
C ALA A 452 21.85 2.46 -6.90
N MET A 453 21.86 3.77 -7.07
CA MET A 453 22.69 4.46 -8.09
C MET A 453 24.17 4.12 -7.98
N THR A 454 24.68 3.94 -6.76
CA THR A 454 26.11 3.66 -6.54
C THR A 454 26.46 2.19 -6.67
N ARG A 455 25.56 1.29 -6.23
CA ARG A 455 25.84 -0.16 -6.09
C ARG A 455 25.25 -1.00 -7.20
N GLU A 456 24.24 -0.48 -7.89
CA GLU A 456 23.42 -1.21 -8.86
C GLU A 456 23.24 -0.32 -10.12
N PRO A 457 24.33 -0.02 -10.87
CA PRO A 457 24.29 0.91 -12.01
C PRO A 457 23.30 0.46 -13.11
N ASP A 458 23.06 -0.84 -13.26
CA ASP A 458 22.09 -1.37 -14.22
C ASP A 458 20.67 -0.89 -13.91
N SER A 459 20.33 -0.67 -12.64
CA SER A 459 19.03 -0.11 -12.25
C SER A 459 18.84 1.34 -12.74
N VAL A 460 19.92 2.11 -12.79
CA VAL A 460 19.91 3.48 -13.33
C VAL A 460 19.75 3.46 -14.83
N ALA A 461 20.49 2.57 -15.51
CA ALA A 461 20.42 2.41 -16.96
C ALA A 461 19.01 1.97 -17.40
N ALA A 462 18.42 0.98 -16.71
CA ALA A 462 17.08 0.51 -16.99
C ALA A 462 16.01 1.60 -16.72
N PHE A 463 16.14 2.36 -15.65
CA PHE A 463 15.27 3.49 -15.36
C PHE A 463 15.37 4.60 -16.43
N ASP A 464 16.58 4.98 -16.85
CA ASP A 464 16.79 5.96 -17.93
C ASP A 464 16.22 5.46 -19.27
N ALA A 465 16.38 4.17 -19.55
CA ALA A 465 15.79 3.55 -20.75
C ALA A 465 14.25 3.62 -20.72
N GLU A 466 13.60 3.32 -19.60
CA GLU A 466 12.14 3.40 -19.45
C GLU A 466 11.63 4.82 -19.70
N ILE A 467 12.20 5.83 -19.03
CA ILE A 467 11.75 7.22 -19.21
C ILE A 467 12.08 7.77 -20.60
N ALA A 468 13.09 7.23 -21.26
CA ALA A 468 13.49 7.65 -22.61
C ALA A 468 12.52 7.16 -23.72
N LEU A 469 11.65 6.21 -23.45
CA LEU A 469 10.66 5.71 -24.42
C LEU A 469 9.66 6.78 -24.89
N ALA A 470 9.48 7.86 -24.13
CA ALA A 470 8.65 9.01 -24.51
C ALA A 470 9.44 10.15 -25.18
N ARG A 471 10.76 9.98 -25.40
CA ARG A 471 11.61 11.03 -25.96
C ARG A 471 11.16 11.44 -27.37
N GLY A 472 11.11 12.76 -27.60
CA GLY A 472 10.68 13.35 -28.87
C GLY A 472 9.16 13.57 -28.98
N ALA A 473 8.37 13.06 -28.05
CA ALA A 473 6.91 13.22 -28.09
C ALA A 473 6.43 14.54 -27.46
N ASN A 474 7.18 15.11 -26.51
CA ASN A 474 6.84 16.38 -25.86
C ASN A 474 8.11 17.14 -25.45
N SER A 475 8.28 18.38 -25.92
CA SER A 475 9.50 19.19 -25.74
C SER A 475 9.74 19.59 -24.28
N ILE A 476 8.69 19.81 -23.47
CA ILE A 476 8.81 20.11 -22.03
C ILE A 476 9.32 18.87 -21.32
N LEU A 477 8.78 17.70 -21.63
CA LEU A 477 9.27 16.43 -21.09
C LEU A 477 10.74 16.20 -21.48
N ASP A 478 11.12 16.39 -22.75
CA ASP A 478 12.51 16.23 -23.21
C ASP A 478 13.49 17.13 -22.43
N THR A 479 13.08 18.36 -22.16
CA THR A 479 13.85 19.31 -21.34
C THR A 479 14.02 18.75 -19.91
N HIS A 480 12.96 18.19 -19.34
CA HIS A 480 13.01 17.60 -17.99
C HIS A 480 13.84 16.32 -17.95
N LEU A 481 13.76 15.43 -18.95
CA LEU A 481 14.62 14.25 -19.04
C LEU A 481 16.11 14.62 -19.07
N ASN A 482 16.46 15.67 -19.83
CA ASN A 482 17.83 16.17 -19.86
C ASN A 482 18.26 16.75 -18.51
N LYS A 483 17.36 17.44 -17.79
CA LYS A 483 17.59 17.93 -16.42
C LYS A 483 17.87 16.76 -15.47
N VAL A 484 17.07 15.68 -15.51
CA VAL A 484 17.27 14.48 -14.67
C VAL A 484 18.65 13.89 -14.91
N ARG A 485 19.04 13.65 -16.16
CA ARG A 485 20.38 13.13 -16.51
C ARG A 485 21.51 14.01 -15.97
N LYS A 486 21.36 15.34 -16.09
CA LYS A 486 22.33 16.29 -15.54
C LYS A 486 22.41 16.20 -14.00
N GLN A 487 21.26 16.11 -13.33
CA GLN A 487 21.22 15.96 -11.87
C GLN A 487 21.88 14.65 -11.40
N LEU A 488 21.62 13.53 -12.08
CA LEU A 488 22.26 12.24 -11.78
C LEU A 488 23.78 12.32 -11.94
N ALA A 489 24.26 12.92 -13.03
CA ALA A 489 25.70 13.12 -13.26
C ALA A 489 26.34 14.03 -12.18
N GLN A 490 25.64 15.07 -11.76
CA GLN A 490 26.11 15.97 -10.69
C GLN A 490 26.20 15.24 -9.35
N LEU A 491 25.20 14.40 -9.00
CA LEU A 491 25.23 13.60 -7.76
C LEU A 491 26.40 12.61 -7.73
N ALA A 492 26.75 12.03 -8.86
CA ALA A 492 27.89 11.11 -8.96
C ALA A 492 29.27 11.82 -8.79
N ALA A 493 29.29 13.13 -8.96
CA ALA A 493 30.53 13.93 -8.92
C ALA A 493 30.77 14.67 -7.59
N VAL A 494 29.83 14.65 -6.64
CA VAL A 494 29.93 15.35 -5.37
C VAL A 494 30.19 14.41 -4.20
N GLU A 495 30.66 14.97 -3.08
CA GLU A 495 30.84 14.22 -1.83
C GLU A 495 29.51 13.62 -1.32
N ALA A 496 29.60 12.47 -0.64
CA ALA A 496 28.44 11.73 -0.18
C ALA A 496 27.46 12.56 0.68
N ALA A 497 27.98 13.47 1.52
CA ALA A 497 27.15 14.35 2.35
C ALA A 497 26.34 15.35 1.50
N ASP A 498 26.93 15.88 0.45
CA ASP A 498 26.25 16.80 -0.46
C ASP A 498 25.25 16.06 -1.36
N ALA A 499 25.60 14.87 -1.82
CA ALA A 499 24.66 14.00 -2.53
C ALA A 499 23.39 13.75 -1.70
N GLN A 500 23.53 13.46 -0.40
CA GLN A 500 22.39 13.26 0.50
C GLN A 500 21.49 14.49 0.64
N ARG A 501 22.06 15.70 0.67
CA ARG A 501 21.28 16.96 0.73
C ARG A 501 20.38 17.14 -0.51
N HIS A 502 20.84 16.67 -1.67
CA HIS A 502 20.13 16.80 -2.94
C HIS A 502 19.23 15.59 -3.27
N ALA A 503 19.31 14.49 -2.51
CA ALA A 503 18.63 13.24 -2.80
C ALA A 503 17.13 13.42 -3.08
N ARG A 504 16.41 14.13 -2.21
CA ARG A 504 14.96 14.31 -2.35
C ARG A 504 14.57 15.05 -3.63
N ALA A 505 15.30 16.11 -3.98
CA ALA A 505 15.02 16.89 -5.19
C ALA A 505 15.26 16.08 -6.48
N VAL A 506 16.29 15.21 -6.46
CA VAL A 506 16.57 14.34 -7.60
C VAL A 506 15.53 13.23 -7.72
N VAL A 507 15.16 12.59 -6.62
CA VAL A 507 14.11 11.55 -6.63
C VAL A 507 12.75 12.11 -7.07
N GLU A 508 12.40 13.34 -6.66
CA GLU A 508 11.24 14.05 -7.18
C GLU A 508 11.32 14.24 -8.69
N SER A 509 12.45 14.73 -9.20
CA SER A 509 12.64 14.92 -10.64
C SER A 509 12.54 13.60 -11.42
N MET A 510 13.08 12.50 -10.88
CA MET A 510 12.97 11.16 -11.45
C MET A 510 11.53 10.68 -11.47
N ALA A 511 10.79 10.87 -10.39
CA ALA A 511 9.39 10.45 -10.28
C ALA A 511 8.50 11.17 -11.30
N LEU A 512 8.67 12.49 -11.42
CA LEU A 512 7.93 13.27 -12.41
C LEU A 512 8.31 12.89 -13.86
N ALA A 513 9.56 12.56 -14.12
CA ALA A 513 9.99 12.05 -15.42
C ALA A 513 9.32 10.72 -15.75
N LEU A 514 9.25 9.80 -14.77
CA LEU A 514 8.59 8.50 -14.95
C LEU A 514 7.09 8.66 -15.21
N GLN A 515 6.39 9.41 -14.36
CA GLN A 515 4.95 9.65 -14.52
C GLN A 515 4.63 10.32 -15.85
N ALA A 516 5.34 11.38 -16.21
CA ALA A 516 5.12 12.09 -17.46
C ALA A 516 5.43 11.20 -18.69
N SER A 517 6.52 10.41 -18.66
CA SER A 517 6.83 9.46 -19.72
C SER A 517 5.73 8.42 -19.91
N LEU A 518 5.22 7.87 -18.82
CA LEU A 518 4.13 6.88 -18.89
C LEU A 518 2.82 7.49 -19.39
N LEU A 519 2.46 8.70 -18.94
CA LEU A 519 1.27 9.38 -19.42
C LEU A 519 1.37 9.74 -20.92
N VAL A 520 2.49 10.25 -21.38
CA VAL A 520 2.71 10.57 -22.82
C VAL A 520 2.58 9.33 -23.69
N ARG A 521 2.96 8.17 -23.20
CA ARG A 521 2.88 6.89 -23.93
C ARG A 521 1.50 6.23 -23.88
N PHE A 522 0.75 6.48 -22.83
CA PHE A 522 -0.37 5.61 -22.48
C PHE A 522 -1.70 6.32 -22.23
N SER A 523 -1.69 7.62 -22.01
CA SER A 523 -2.92 8.42 -21.85
C SER A 523 -3.22 9.25 -23.10
N PRO A 524 -4.47 9.69 -23.26
CA PRO A 524 -4.82 10.65 -24.30
C PRO A 524 -4.00 11.95 -24.20
N PRO A 525 -3.77 12.65 -25.32
CA PRO A 525 -2.98 13.89 -25.34
C PRO A 525 -3.49 14.95 -24.35
N GLU A 526 -4.80 15.08 -24.18
CA GLU A 526 -5.44 16.04 -23.26
C GLU A 526 -4.98 15.83 -21.81
N ILE A 527 -4.73 14.56 -21.43
CA ILE A 527 -4.27 14.18 -20.10
C ILE A 527 -2.77 14.41 -19.97
N SER A 528 -2.00 13.84 -20.92
CA SER A 528 -0.54 13.90 -20.87
C SER A 528 -0.01 15.32 -20.99
N ASP A 529 -0.57 16.15 -21.88
CA ASP A 529 -0.15 17.53 -22.06
C ASP A 529 -0.52 18.40 -20.86
N ALA A 530 -1.71 18.21 -20.28
CA ALA A 530 -2.12 18.91 -19.06
C ALA A 530 -1.18 18.56 -17.89
N PHE A 531 -0.84 17.26 -17.69
CA PHE A 531 0.08 16.85 -16.64
C PHE A 531 1.48 17.42 -16.85
N VAL A 532 2.03 17.30 -18.07
CA VAL A 532 3.37 17.80 -18.41
C VAL A 532 3.43 19.32 -18.20
N ALA A 533 2.44 20.07 -18.64
CA ALA A 533 2.39 21.52 -18.46
C ALA A 533 2.28 21.89 -16.97
N ALA A 534 1.41 21.22 -16.21
CA ALA A 534 1.17 21.51 -14.80
C ALA A 534 2.32 21.10 -13.86
N ARG A 535 3.08 20.05 -14.20
CA ARG A 535 4.12 19.52 -13.30
C ARG A 535 5.54 19.85 -13.76
N LEU A 536 5.78 19.99 -15.06
CA LEU A 536 7.12 20.20 -15.63
C LEU A 536 7.25 21.57 -16.29
N GLY A 537 6.15 22.24 -16.63
CA GLY A 537 6.13 23.55 -17.27
C GLY A 537 6.67 24.67 -16.39
N PRO A 538 7.00 25.84 -17.01
CA PRO A 538 7.51 27.00 -16.29
C PRO A 538 6.45 27.66 -15.38
N ASP A 539 5.18 27.55 -15.74
CA ASP A 539 4.04 28.21 -15.06
C ASP A 539 3.33 27.27 -14.07
N ARG A 540 4.03 26.25 -13.58
CA ARG A 540 3.47 25.30 -12.60
C ARG A 540 3.09 25.97 -11.29
N GLY A 541 1.90 25.62 -10.76
CA GLY A 541 1.51 25.97 -9.40
C GLY A 541 2.00 24.95 -8.36
N PHE A 542 1.88 25.30 -7.09
CA PHE A 542 2.21 24.40 -5.97
C PHE A 542 0.97 23.68 -5.42
N GLU A 543 -0.19 24.31 -5.51
CA GLU A 543 -1.46 23.78 -5.02
C GLU A 543 -2.29 23.16 -6.14
N TYR A 544 -3.16 22.23 -5.79
CA TYR A 544 -4.12 21.64 -6.73
C TYR A 544 -5.09 22.72 -7.25
N GLY A 545 -5.56 22.53 -8.48
CA GLY A 545 -6.40 23.50 -9.17
C GLY A 545 -5.63 24.62 -9.89
N SER A 546 -4.30 24.62 -9.79
CA SER A 546 -3.43 25.59 -10.48
C SER A 546 -3.00 25.08 -11.86
N LEU A 547 -3.94 24.51 -12.62
CA LEU A 547 -3.67 24.01 -13.98
C LEU A 547 -3.39 25.19 -14.92
N PRO A 548 -2.41 25.06 -15.87
CA PRO A 548 -2.16 26.05 -16.89
C PRO A 548 -3.40 26.32 -17.75
N GLY A 549 -3.54 27.56 -18.22
CA GLY A 549 -4.64 27.94 -19.11
C GLY A 549 -4.65 27.10 -20.38
N GLY A 550 -5.86 26.69 -20.81
CA GLY A 550 -6.07 25.86 -22.00
C GLY A 550 -6.14 24.34 -21.72
N SER A 551 -6.02 23.89 -20.47
CA SER A 551 -6.27 22.50 -20.09
C SER A 551 -7.74 22.12 -20.33
N ASP A 552 -7.98 20.96 -20.96
CA ASP A 552 -9.34 20.43 -21.18
C ASP A 552 -9.86 19.72 -19.92
N LEU A 553 -10.41 20.49 -19.00
CA LEU A 553 -10.94 19.98 -17.75
C LEU A 553 -12.06 18.95 -17.93
N THR A 554 -12.87 19.09 -18.99
CA THR A 554 -13.98 18.19 -19.28
C THR A 554 -13.48 16.79 -19.65
N SER A 555 -12.55 16.71 -20.58
CA SER A 555 -11.96 15.44 -21.00
C SER A 555 -11.23 14.73 -19.83
N ILE A 556 -10.55 15.49 -18.98
CA ILE A 556 -9.91 14.94 -17.78
C ILE A 556 -10.95 14.32 -16.85
N LEU A 557 -12.01 15.04 -16.50
CA LEU A 557 -13.04 14.59 -15.56
C LEU A 557 -13.93 13.45 -16.08
N GLN A 558 -14.02 13.25 -17.40
CA GLN A 558 -14.79 12.15 -17.99
C GLN A 558 -14.15 10.77 -17.74
N ARG A 559 -12.87 10.71 -17.38
CA ARG A 559 -12.14 9.46 -17.12
C ARG A 559 -12.25 9.01 -15.66
N HIS A 560 -12.80 9.85 -14.78
CA HIS A 560 -12.92 9.68 -13.33
C HIS A 560 -14.35 9.93 -12.86
#